data_347d6240fbfe81a13b208f14d0f6e029
#
_entry.id   347d6240fbfe81a13b208f14d0f6e029
#
_cell.length_a   1.000
_cell.length_b   1.000
_cell.length_c   1.000
_cell.angle_alpha   90.00
_cell.angle_beta   90.00
_cell.angle_gamma   90.00
#
_symmetry.space_group_name_H-M   'P 1'
#
loop_
_entity.id
_entity.type
_entity.pdbx_description
1 polymer ?
#
loop_
_entity_poly.entity_id
_entity_poly.type
_entity_poly.pdbx_seq_one_letter_code
_entity_poly.pdbx_strand_id
1 'polypeptide(L)'
;MAGKFGSNGRKKKKWFRIAGICTMAAIVVVLLIRFGGGESRTPTLTVETPQKISMADTDEFALDVTISELGDARYPAMSMSISFDSSRLEFLGVKEGNVFIYDDENGVGKQLPDWSCNIQNSNDTGLVNILYLDMTGGKYAFSKELLAEDDNVVLCLRFRLRGSVRPGDVLDLILEDAVFAASDESQSLAMTTDTLKIRNGKIVVGE
;
A
#
# COMPACT_ATOMS: atom_id res chain seq x y z
N MET A 1 21.57 82.84 16.33
CA MET A 1 20.42 82.07 15.86
C MET A 1 20.89 80.63 15.52
N ALA A 2 20.57 79.66 16.35
CA ALA A 2 21.05 78.30 16.21
C ALA A 2 19.89 77.41 15.68
N GLY A 3 20.05 76.84 14.51
CA GLY A 3 19.09 75.95 13.88
C GLY A 3 19.34 74.51 14.32
N LYS A 4 18.35 73.93 14.96
CA LYS A 4 18.28 72.48 15.29
C LYS A 4 18.11 71.64 14.02
N PHE A 5 19.05 70.77 13.72
CA PHE A 5 18.83 69.67 12.78
C PHE A 5 18.51 68.37 13.56
N GLY A 6 17.31 67.89 13.36
CA GLY A 6 16.73 66.82 14.10
C GLY A 6 17.12 65.42 13.58
N SER A 7 17.31 64.53 14.53
CA SER A 7 17.63 63.14 14.43
C SER A 7 16.47 62.32 13.80
N ASN A 8 16.57 62.04 12.53
CA ASN A 8 15.57 61.14 11.88
C ASN A 8 16.17 59.87 11.24
N GLY A 9 17.48 59.65 11.40
CA GLY A 9 18.19 58.53 10.77
C GLY A 9 18.14 57.19 11.54
N ARG A 10 17.92 57.24 12.86
CA ARG A 10 18.01 56.02 13.70
C ARG A 10 16.73 55.16 13.73
N LYS A 11 15.56 55.74 13.45
CA LYS A 11 14.31 54.97 13.44
C LYS A 11 14.14 54.09 12.17
N LYS A 12 14.65 54.57 11.01
CA LYS A 12 14.56 53.79 9.76
C LYS A 12 15.44 52.54 9.75
N LYS A 13 16.62 52.55 10.37
CA LYS A 13 17.51 51.39 10.47
C LYS A 13 16.94 50.28 11.37
N LYS A 14 16.18 50.60 12.42
CA LYS A 14 15.53 49.58 13.27
C LYS A 14 14.36 48.90 12.56
N TRP A 15 13.60 49.64 11.76
CA TRP A 15 12.47 49.11 11.01
C TRP A 15 12.92 48.11 9.92
N PHE A 16 13.99 48.39 9.20
CA PHE A 16 14.58 47.50 8.21
C PHE A 16 15.13 46.21 8.82
N ARG A 17 15.66 46.25 10.04
CA ARG A 17 16.12 45.06 10.74
C ARG A 17 14.96 44.18 11.23
N ILE A 18 13.88 44.77 11.68
CA ILE A 18 12.70 44.03 12.13
C ILE A 18 11.97 43.43 10.91
N ALA A 19 11.82 44.14 9.81
CA ALA A 19 11.23 43.63 8.58
C ALA A 19 12.06 42.47 7.98
N GLY A 20 13.39 42.54 8.01
CA GLY A 20 14.29 41.49 7.54
C GLY A 20 14.21 40.20 8.39
N ILE A 21 14.04 40.32 9.70
CA ILE A 21 13.90 39.19 10.60
C ILE A 21 12.53 38.50 10.40
N CYS A 22 11.45 39.27 10.22
CA CYS A 22 10.12 38.71 9.95
C CYS A 22 10.04 38.01 8.59
N THR A 23 10.70 38.52 7.54
CA THR A 23 10.75 37.87 6.24
C THR A 23 11.58 36.60 6.27
N MET A 24 12.72 36.55 6.97
CA MET A 24 13.52 35.36 7.16
C MET A 24 12.75 34.29 7.97
N ALA A 25 12.07 34.67 9.05
CA ALA A 25 11.24 33.76 9.83
C ALA A 25 10.06 33.19 9.00
N ALA A 26 9.42 34.01 8.17
CA ALA A 26 8.35 33.54 7.27
C ALA A 26 8.86 32.57 6.21
N ILE A 27 10.05 32.81 5.64
CA ILE A 27 10.68 31.90 4.66
C ILE A 27 11.06 30.57 5.32
N VAL A 28 11.59 30.58 6.54
CA VAL A 28 11.93 29.37 7.30
C VAL A 28 10.67 28.56 7.63
N VAL A 29 9.58 29.22 8.05
CA VAL A 29 8.29 28.56 8.31
C VAL A 29 7.70 27.98 7.03
N VAL A 30 7.74 28.68 5.90
CA VAL A 30 7.27 28.17 4.60
C VAL A 30 8.15 27.00 4.12
N LEU A 31 9.46 27.04 4.33
CA LEU A 31 10.36 25.94 4.04
C LEU A 31 10.10 24.74 4.96
N LEU A 32 9.90 24.95 6.26
CA LEU A 32 9.54 23.89 7.19
C LEU A 32 8.19 23.25 6.86
N ILE A 33 7.21 24.04 6.41
CA ILE A 33 5.92 23.51 5.94
C ILE A 33 6.09 22.74 4.62
N ARG A 34 6.98 23.16 3.71
CA ARG A 34 7.24 22.45 2.46
C ARG A 34 8.16 21.22 2.60
N PHE A 35 9.07 21.21 3.57
CA PHE A 35 10.00 20.11 3.82
C PHE A 35 9.66 19.27 5.05
N GLY A 36 8.79 19.76 5.95
CA GLY A 36 8.32 19.01 7.12
C GLY A 36 6.95 18.36 6.93
N GLY A 37 6.29 18.63 5.82
CA GLY A 37 5.04 17.96 5.42
C GLY A 37 5.33 16.82 4.46
N GLY A 38 6.18 15.86 4.84
CA GLY A 38 6.02 14.51 4.31
C GLY A 38 4.64 14.08 4.78
N GLU A 39 3.64 14.11 3.89
CA GLU A 39 2.39 13.40 4.15
C GLU A 39 2.80 11.99 4.55
N SER A 40 2.51 11.62 5.78
CA SER A 40 2.60 10.24 6.22
C SER A 40 1.60 9.47 5.34
N ARG A 41 2.07 9.02 4.19
CA ARG A 41 1.24 8.25 3.27
C ARG A 41 0.96 6.94 3.95
N THR A 42 -0.31 6.69 4.19
CA THR A 42 -0.75 5.42 4.77
C THR A 42 -0.66 4.35 3.68
N PRO A 43 0.07 3.25 3.91
CA PRO A 43 0.10 2.14 2.97
C PRO A 43 -1.33 1.70 2.63
N THR A 44 -1.57 1.46 1.34
CA THR A 44 -2.89 1.05 0.87
C THR A 44 -2.79 -0.31 0.20
N LEU A 45 -3.53 -1.29 0.72
CA LEU A 45 -3.69 -2.60 0.12
C LEU A 45 -5.01 -2.62 -0.65
N THR A 46 -4.95 -2.94 -1.93
CA THR A 46 -6.10 -2.90 -2.83
C THR A 46 -6.28 -4.26 -3.52
N VAL A 47 -7.51 -4.78 -3.50
CA VAL A 47 -7.91 -5.81 -4.45
C VAL A 47 -8.43 -5.09 -5.69
N GLU A 48 -7.69 -5.17 -6.80
CA GLU A 48 -8.03 -4.45 -8.03
C GLU A 48 -9.36 -4.92 -8.59
N THR A 49 -10.14 -3.98 -9.05
CA THR A 49 -11.47 -4.26 -9.60
C THR A 49 -11.39 -4.32 -11.11
N PRO A 50 -11.61 -5.47 -11.76
CA PRO A 50 -11.73 -5.54 -13.21
C PRO A 50 -12.95 -4.74 -13.67
N GLN A 51 -12.84 -4.09 -14.79
CA GLN A 51 -13.93 -3.25 -15.31
C GLN A 51 -15.20 -4.05 -15.59
N LYS A 52 -15.06 -5.26 -16.12
CA LYS A 52 -16.17 -6.20 -16.37
C LYS A 52 -15.63 -7.58 -16.72
N ILE A 53 -16.26 -8.62 -16.21
CA ILE A 53 -15.97 -10.00 -16.60
C ILE A 53 -17.15 -10.50 -17.42
N SER A 54 -16.89 -10.92 -18.66
CA SER A 54 -17.94 -11.49 -19.52
C SER A 54 -18.30 -12.91 -19.08
N MET A 55 -19.59 -13.25 -19.14
CA MET A 55 -20.01 -14.63 -18.94
C MET A 55 -19.54 -15.57 -20.06
N ALA A 56 -19.13 -15.05 -21.21
CA ALA A 56 -18.50 -15.84 -22.26
C ALA A 56 -17.07 -16.26 -21.90
N ASP A 57 -16.42 -15.51 -21.01
CA ASP A 57 -15.11 -15.84 -20.44
C ASP A 57 -15.31 -16.85 -19.28
N THR A 58 -15.82 -18.03 -19.61
CA THR A 58 -16.07 -19.11 -18.64
C THR A 58 -14.80 -19.71 -18.04
N ASP A 59 -13.66 -19.28 -18.56
CA ASP A 59 -12.37 -19.77 -18.13
C ASP A 59 -11.90 -19.06 -16.86
N GLU A 60 -10.62 -18.93 -16.70
CA GLU A 60 -10.00 -18.33 -15.54
C GLU A 60 -9.81 -16.82 -15.75
N PHE A 61 -10.05 -16.03 -14.71
CA PHE A 61 -9.63 -14.64 -14.63
C PHE A 61 -8.78 -14.37 -13.38
N ALA A 62 -7.95 -13.35 -13.45
CA ALA A 62 -7.09 -12.94 -12.36
C ALA A 62 -7.46 -11.56 -11.84
N LEU A 63 -7.29 -11.36 -10.53
CA LEU A 63 -7.45 -10.09 -9.83
C LEU A 63 -6.15 -9.77 -9.11
N ASP A 64 -5.60 -8.61 -9.38
CA ASP A 64 -4.38 -8.17 -8.76
C ASP A 64 -4.62 -7.64 -7.35
N VAL A 65 -3.77 -8.01 -6.42
CA VAL A 65 -3.69 -7.41 -5.10
C VAL A 65 -2.46 -6.52 -5.08
N THR A 66 -2.68 -5.22 -4.97
CA THR A 66 -1.62 -4.22 -5.02
C THR A 66 -1.39 -3.57 -3.67
N ILE A 67 -0.16 -3.09 -3.43
CA ILE A 67 0.18 -2.28 -2.27
C ILE A 67 0.85 -0.98 -2.72
N SER A 68 0.45 0.16 -2.17
CA SER A 68 1.01 1.46 -2.58
C SER A 68 2.36 1.77 -1.93
N GLU A 69 2.50 1.46 -0.65
CA GLU A 69 3.68 1.80 0.15
C GLU A 69 3.89 0.80 1.27
N LEU A 70 5.15 0.47 1.56
CA LEU A 70 5.51 -0.40 2.69
C LEU A 70 6.14 0.37 3.87
N GLY A 71 6.49 1.66 3.68
CA GLY A 71 7.27 2.42 4.65
C GLY A 71 8.74 2.01 4.67
N ASP A 72 9.45 2.32 5.77
CA ASP A 72 10.90 2.10 5.89
C ASP A 72 11.28 0.77 6.55
N ALA A 73 10.32 0.05 7.11
CA ALA A 73 10.57 -1.23 7.79
C ALA A 73 10.67 -2.39 6.79
N ARG A 74 11.24 -3.50 7.28
CA ARG A 74 11.24 -4.78 6.58
C ARG A 74 10.23 -5.71 7.22
N TYR A 75 9.53 -6.47 6.40
CA TYR A 75 8.44 -7.33 6.81
C TYR A 75 8.71 -8.77 6.38
N PRO A 76 9.26 -9.62 7.29
CA PRO A 76 9.59 -11.02 6.99
C PRO A 76 8.36 -11.93 6.91
N ALA A 77 7.20 -11.48 7.37
CA ALA A 77 5.99 -12.25 7.27
C ALA A 77 4.82 -11.38 6.81
N MET A 78 3.94 -11.98 6.02
CA MET A 78 2.68 -11.37 5.61
C MET A 78 1.58 -12.41 5.64
N SER A 79 0.43 -12.04 6.17
CA SER A 79 -0.80 -12.82 6.05
C SER A 79 -1.95 -11.93 5.59
N MET A 80 -2.87 -12.50 4.83
CA MET A 80 -4.14 -11.86 4.51
C MET A 80 -5.27 -12.87 4.42
N SER A 81 -6.48 -12.41 4.70
CA SER A 81 -7.72 -13.16 4.54
C SER A 81 -8.69 -12.38 3.67
N ILE A 82 -9.22 -13.03 2.64
CA ILE A 82 -10.15 -12.42 1.68
C ILE A 82 -11.39 -13.28 1.60
N SER A 83 -12.56 -12.71 1.92
CA SER A 83 -13.83 -13.39 1.79
C SER A 83 -14.46 -13.18 0.42
N PHE A 84 -15.16 -14.21 -0.06
CA PHE A 84 -15.86 -14.21 -1.35
C PHE A 84 -17.08 -15.15 -1.32
N ASP A 85 -17.99 -14.97 -2.25
CA ASP A 85 -19.16 -15.87 -2.40
C ASP A 85 -18.75 -17.16 -3.14
N SER A 86 -18.43 -18.22 -2.40
CA SER A 86 -18.01 -19.51 -2.96
C SER A 86 -19.14 -20.26 -3.69
N SER A 87 -20.39 -19.85 -3.56
CA SER A 87 -21.49 -20.38 -4.36
C SER A 87 -21.50 -19.84 -5.80
N ARG A 88 -20.87 -18.70 -6.04
CA ARG A 88 -20.85 -17.94 -7.29
C ARG A 88 -19.46 -17.84 -7.92
N LEU A 89 -18.41 -17.95 -7.12
CA LEU A 89 -17.00 -17.95 -7.53
C LEU A 89 -16.32 -19.26 -7.12
N GLU A 90 -15.43 -19.74 -7.95
CA GLU A 90 -14.49 -20.79 -7.64
C GLU A 90 -13.10 -20.21 -7.54
N PHE A 91 -12.45 -20.33 -6.40
CA PHE A 91 -11.07 -19.95 -6.21
C PHE A 91 -10.13 -21.01 -6.78
N LEU A 92 -9.23 -20.62 -7.67
CA LEU A 92 -8.31 -21.51 -8.39
C LEU A 92 -6.87 -21.44 -7.85
N GLY A 93 -6.58 -20.50 -6.96
CA GLY A 93 -5.27 -20.34 -6.37
C GLY A 93 -4.70 -18.93 -6.53
N VAL A 94 -3.43 -18.81 -6.21
CA VAL A 94 -2.66 -17.56 -6.27
C VAL A 94 -1.57 -17.70 -7.32
N LYS A 95 -1.29 -16.62 -8.05
CA LYS A 95 -0.05 -16.44 -8.82
C LYS A 95 0.79 -15.36 -8.18
N GLU A 96 2.07 -15.40 -8.47
CA GLU A 96 3.01 -14.34 -8.12
C GLU A 96 2.59 -13.04 -8.80
N GLY A 97 2.80 -11.92 -8.11
CA GLY A 97 2.73 -10.58 -8.66
C GLY A 97 4.08 -10.16 -9.27
N ASN A 98 4.38 -8.88 -9.21
CA ASN A 98 5.65 -8.31 -9.65
C ASN A 98 6.54 -7.81 -8.51
N VAL A 99 6.10 -7.99 -7.26
CA VAL A 99 6.86 -7.63 -6.06
C VAL A 99 7.88 -8.71 -5.78
N PHE A 100 9.15 -8.31 -5.63
CA PHE A 100 10.24 -9.19 -5.26
C PHE A 100 10.54 -9.07 -3.77
N ILE A 101 11.12 -10.09 -3.19
CA ILE A 101 11.66 -10.04 -1.82
C ILE A 101 13.10 -9.54 -1.84
N TYR A 102 13.47 -8.78 -0.80
CA TYR A 102 14.79 -8.16 -0.70
C TYR A 102 15.89 -9.18 -0.34
N ASP A 103 17.03 -9.10 -1.02
CA ASP A 103 18.23 -9.88 -0.75
C ASP A 103 19.37 -8.96 -0.32
N ASP A 104 19.75 -9.02 0.94
CA ASP A 104 20.82 -8.19 1.54
C ASP A 104 22.19 -8.40 0.91
N GLU A 105 22.48 -9.60 0.39
CA GLU A 105 23.78 -9.92 -0.17
C GLU A 105 23.98 -9.35 -1.57
N ASN A 106 22.88 -9.25 -2.34
CA ASN A 106 22.92 -8.87 -3.76
C ASN A 106 22.16 -7.57 -4.06
N GLY A 107 21.64 -6.89 -3.05
CA GLY A 107 20.78 -5.73 -3.21
C GLY A 107 19.30 -6.12 -3.32
N VAL A 108 18.57 -5.49 -4.23
CA VAL A 108 17.16 -5.81 -4.46
C VAL A 108 17.01 -7.26 -4.89
N GLY A 109 16.25 -8.03 -4.17
CA GLY A 109 15.98 -9.44 -4.44
C GLY A 109 15.26 -9.62 -5.77
N LYS A 110 15.50 -10.77 -6.39
CA LYS A 110 14.87 -11.16 -7.63
C LYS A 110 13.96 -12.38 -7.47
N GLN A 111 13.81 -12.84 -6.24
CA GLN A 111 12.95 -13.96 -5.93
C GLN A 111 11.54 -13.47 -5.62
N LEU A 112 10.55 -14.02 -6.30
CA LEU A 112 9.14 -13.80 -6.00
C LEU A 112 8.76 -14.53 -4.71
N PRO A 113 7.83 -13.98 -3.90
CA PRO A 113 7.32 -14.66 -2.73
C PRO A 113 6.63 -15.97 -3.10
N ASP A 114 6.85 -17.01 -2.30
CA ASP A 114 6.10 -18.27 -2.40
C ASP A 114 4.88 -18.21 -1.47
N TRP A 115 3.71 -18.05 -2.08
CA TRP A 115 2.45 -17.88 -1.36
C TRP A 115 1.83 -19.21 -0.98
N SER A 116 1.61 -19.43 0.31
CA SER A 116 0.89 -20.60 0.82
C SER A 116 -0.59 -20.31 0.97
N CYS A 117 -1.43 -21.14 0.32
CA CYS A 117 -2.89 -21.11 0.47
C CYS A 117 -3.49 -22.51 0.31
N ASN A 118 -4.69 -22.73 0.87
CA ASN A 118 -5.43 -23.98 0.73
C ASN A 118 -6.68 -23.78 -0.13
N ILE A 119 -6.61 -24.16 -1.41
CA ILE A 119 -7.66 -23.96 -2.41
C ILE A 119 -8.97 -24.68 -2.02
N GLN A 120 -8.88 -25.95 -1.56
CA GLN A 120 -10.05 -26.72 -1.17
C GLN A 120 -10.82 -26.04 -0.02
N ASN A 121 -10.10 -25.73 1.06
CA ASN A 121 -10.70 -25.07 2.21
C ASN A 121 -11.27 -23.70 1.86
N SER A 122 -10.61 -22.95 0.97
CA SER A 122 -11.10 -21.64 0.53
C SER A 122 -12.43 -21.74 -0.20
N ASN A 123 -12.60 -22.75 -1.06
CA ASN A 123 -13.86 -23.00 -1.77
C ASN A 123 -14.96 -23.51 -0.83
N ASP A 124 -14.61 -24.28 0.19
CA ASP A 124 -15.58 -24.82 1.16
C ASP A 124 -16.10 -23.72 2.11
N THR A 125 -15.25 -22.75 2.46
CA THR A 125 -15.55 -21.72 3.45
C THR A 125 -15.91 -20.35 2.87
N GLY A 126 -15.56 -20.09 1.61
CA GLY A 126 -15.63 -18.75 1.02
C GLY A 126 -14.57 -17.79 1.58
N LEU A 127 -13.49 -18.30 2.16
CA LEU A 127 -12.42 -17.52 2.74
C LEU A 127 -11.04 -17.97 2.24
N VAL A 128 -10.37 -17.12 1.50
CA VAL A 128 -8.97 -17.33 1.09
C VAL A 128 -8.06 -16.84 2.19
N ASN A 129 -7.25 -17.75 2.77
CA ASN A 129 -6.18 -17.40 3.69
C ASN A 129 -4.84 -17.59 2.99
N ILE A 130 -4.03 -16.55 2.98
CA ILE A 130 -2.74 -16.48 2.29
C ILE A 130 -1.67 -16.14 3.31
N LEU A 131 -0.56 -16.88 3.24
CA LEU A 131 0.58 -16.69 4.14
C LEU A 131 1.88 -16.65 3.34
N TYR A 132 2.74 -15.74 3.72
CA TYR A 132 4.16 -15.73 3.39
C TYR A 132 4.97 -15.67 4.68
N LEU A 133 6.04 -16.44 4.76
CA LEU A 133 6.97 -16.43 5.89
C LEU A 133 8.42 -16.56 5.38
N ASP A 134 9.22 -15.55 5.68
CA ASP A 134 10.66 -15.62 5.48
C ASP A 134 11.31 -16.47 6.58
N MET A 135 11.83 -17.63 6.20
CA MET A 135 12.53 -18.56 7.08
C MET A 135 14.06 -18.31 7.13
N THR A 136 14.55 -17.24 6.50
CA THR A 136 15.99 -16.97 6.36
C THR A 136 16.50 -15.92 7.35
N GLY A 137 15.67 -15.49 8.30
CA GLY A 137 16.05 -14.50 9.31
C GLY A 137 15.98 -13.05 8.79
N GLY A 138 15.10 -12.76 7.86
CA GLY A 138 14.87 -11.41 7.32
C GLY A 138 15.60 -11.14 6.01
N LYS A 139 16.35 -12.11 5.46
CA LYS A 139 17.07 -11.97 4.21
C LYS A 139 16.10 -11.68 3.04
N TYR A 140 14.94 -12.31 3.04
CA TYR A 140 13.90 -12.18 2.04
C TYR A 140 12.65 -11.48 2.57
N ALA A 141 12.84 -10.45 3.39
CA ALA A 141 11.75 -9.66 3.92
C ALA A 141 11.22 -8.64 2.89
N PHE A 142 9.91 -8.38 2.90
CA PHE A 142 9.34 -7.29 2.12
C PHE A 142 9.90 -5.94 2.57
N SER A 143 10.18 -5.05 1.63
CA SER A 143 10.70 -3.71 1.89
C SER A 143 10.22 -2.72 0.82
N LYS A 144 10.41 -1.42 1.07
CA LYS A 144 10.06 -0.37 0.10
C LYS A 144 10.84 -0.44 -1.21
N GLU A 145 12.02 -1.05 -1.18
CA GLU A 145 12.85 -1.25 -2.36
C GLU A 145 12.21 -2.19 -3.39
N LEU A 146 11.20 -2.96 -2.96
CA LEU A 146 10.44 -3.86 -3.83
C LEU A 146 9.38 -3.15 -4.66
N LEU A 147 8.97 -1.94 -4.24
CA LEU A 147 7.88 -1.22 -4.88
C LEU A 147 8.37 -0.52 -6.13
N ALA A 148 7.84 -0.91 -7.29
CA ALA A 148 7.98 -0.13 -8.51
C ALA A 148 7.08 1.12 -8.46
N GLU A 149 7.40 2.16 -9.25
CA GLU A 149 6.60 3.39 -9.26
C GLU A 149 5.18 3.16 -9.80
N ASP A 150 5.03 2.26 -10.78
CA ASP A 150 3.80 2.13 -11.55
C ASP A 150 3.07 0.79 -11.37
N ASP A 151 3.68 -0.20 -10.72
CA ASP A 151 3.12 -1.55 -10.67
C ASP A 151 3.62 -2.34 -9.45
N ASN A 152 2.82 -2.37 -8.42
CA ASN A 152 3.13 -2.96 -7.12
C ASN A 152 2.21 -4.15 -6.81
N VAL A 153 2.06 -5.06 -7.77
CA VAL A 153 1.25 -6.26 -7.61
C VAL A 153 1.96 -7.23 -6.67
N VAL A 154 1.37 -7.42 -5.49
CA VAL A 154 1.87 -8.36 -4.47
C VAL A 154 1.62 -9.79 -4.93
N LEU A 155 0.39 -10.07 -5.36
CA LEU A 155 -0.05 -11.37 -5.87
C LEU A 155 -1.28 -11.21 -6.77
N CYS A 156 -1.61 -12.26 -7.53
CA CYS A 156 -2.82 -12.32 -8.32
C CYS A 156 -3.72 -13.46 -7.82
N LEU A 157 -4.96 -13.13 -7.47
CA LEU A 157 -5.99 -14.10 -7.10
C LEU A 157 -6.64 -14.65 -8.36
N ARG A 158 -6.73 -15.96 -8.50
CA ARG A 158 -7.32 -16.63 -9.65
C ARG A 158 -8.68 -17.17 -9.31
N PHE A 159 -9.68 -16.81 -10.12
CA PHE A 159 -11.05 -17.23 -9.96
C PHE A 159 -11.67 -17.73 -11.27
N ARG A 160 -12.80 -18.42 -11.13
CA ARG A 160 -13.73 -18.77 -12.21
C ARG A 160 -15.14 -18.47 -11.75
N LEU A 161 -16.02 -18.01 -12.68
CA LEU A 161 -17.44 -17.87 -12.41
C LEU A 161 -18.10 -19.26 -12.33
N ARG A 162 -19.00 -19.46 -11.36
CA ARG A 162 -19.86 -20.63 -11.29
C ARG A 162 -21.15 -20.41 -12.09
N GLY A 163 -21.81 -21.48 -12.53
CA GLY A 163 -22.99 -21.42 -13.38
C GLY A 163 -24.25 -20.77 -12.77
N SER A 164 -24.20 -20.40 -11.49
CA SER A 164 -25.29 -19.66 -10.81
C SER A 164 -25.27 -18.14 -11.08
N VAL A 165 -24.20 -17.61 -11.67
CA VAL A 165 -23.97 -16.18 -11.90
C VAL A 165 -24.73 -15.72 -13.14
N ARG A 166 -25.20 -14.48 -13.12
CA ARG A 166 -25.97 -13.84 -14.21
C ARG A 166 -25.35 -12.49 -14.61
N PRO A 167 -25.57 -12.05 -15.86
CA PRO A 167 -25.19 -10.70 -16.25
C PRO A 167 -25.81 -9.64 -15.32
N GLY A 168 -25.01 -8.66 -14.92
CA GLY A 168 -25.40 -7.62 -13.97
C GLY A 168 -25.15 -7.96 -12.51
N ASP A 169 -24.77 -9.19 -12.19
CA ASP A 169 -24.39 -9.56 -10.83
C ASP A 169 -23.13 -8.82 -10.40
N VAL A 170 -23.09 -8.51 -9.11
CA VAL A 170 -21.94 -7.90 -8.44
C VAL A 170 -21.46 -8.87 -7.36
N LEU A 171 -20.18 -9.22 -7.42
CA LEU A 171 -19.53 -10.15 -6.51
C LEU A 171 -18.44 -9.41 -5.76
N ASP A 172 -18.60 -9.28 -4.46
CA ASP A 172 -17.64 -8.57 -3.61
C ASP A 172 -16.51 -9.52 -3.18
N LEU A 173 -15.29 -8.96 -3.11
CA LEU A 173 -14.13 -9.58 -2.50
C LEU A 173 -13.69 -8.67 -1.35
N ILE A 174 -13.87 -9.15 -0.13
CA ILE A 174 -13.66 -8.34 1.06
C ILE A 174 -12.38 -8.80 1.74
N LEU A 175 -11.43 -7.89 1.89
CA LEU A 175 -10.22 -8.12 2.63
C LEU A 175 -10.54 -7.99 4.12
N GLU A 176 -10.70 -9.13 4.80
CA GLU A 176 -11.12 -9.23 6.20
C GLU A 176 -9.97 -8.91 7.15
N ASP A 177 -8.78 -9.37 6.81
CA ASP A 177 -7.58 -9.18 7.62
C ASP A 177 -6.34 -9.09 6.75
N ALA A 178 -5.38 -8.25 7.16
CA ALA A 178 -4.07 -8.16 6.55
C ALA A 178 -3.04 -7.73 7.60
N VAL A 179 -1.94 -8.47 7.67
CA VAL A 179 -0.83 -8.19 8.58
C VAL A 179 0.49 -8.32 7.83
N PHE A 180 1.33 -7.29 7.95
CA PHE A 180 2.75 -7.36 7.62
C PHE A 180 3.53 -7.24 8.91
N ALA A 181 4.17 -8.30 9.35
CA ALA A 181 4.94 -8.33 10.59
C ALA A 181 6.34 -7.77 10.36
N ALA A 182 6.70 -6.70 11.08
CA ALA A 182 8.02 -6.08 10.99
C ALA A 182 9.10 -6.92 11.69
N SER A 183 10.34 -6.82 11.18
CA SER A 183 11.50 -7.49 11.77
C SER A 183 12.11 -6.73 12.94
N ASP A 184 11.78 -5.46 13.11
CA ASP A 184 12.32 -4.61 14.17
C ASP A 184 11.36 -4.55 15.36
N GLU A 185 11.71 -5.27 16.43
CA GLU A 185 10.93 -5.31 17.67
C GLU A 185 10.88 -3.95 18.39
N SER A 186 11.85 -3.06 18.14
CA SER A 186 11.93 -1.76 18.82
C SER A 186 10.84 -0.78 18.35
N GLN A 187 10.22 -1.01 17.24
CA GLN A 187 9.33 -0.05 16.60
C GLN A 187 7.92 -0.55 16.37
N SER A 188 7.41 -1.56 16.91
CA SER A 188 5.97 -1.95 16.77
C SER A 188 5.37 -1.60 15.38
N LEU A 189 6.15 -1.84 14.31
CA LEU A 189 5.82 -1.39 12.95
C LEU A 189 5.09 -2.48 12.14
N ALA A 190 4.43 -3.41 12.80
CA ALA A 190 3.53 -4.30 12.08
C ALA A 190 2.44 -3.44 11.42
N MET A 191 2.27 -3.59 10.11
CA MET A 191 1.10 -3.06 9.43
C MET A 191 -0.03 -4.07 9.63
N THR A 192 -1.15 -3.59 10.15
CA THR A 192 -2.37 -4.38 10.38
C THR A 192 -3.54 -3.74 9.67
N THR A 193 -4.68 -4.39 9.64
CA THR A 193 -5.93 -3.82 9.09
C THR A 193 -6.26 -2.45 9.67
N ASP A 194 -5.86 -2.17 10.93
CA ASP A 194 -6.08 -0.87 11.58
C ASP A 194 -5.11 0.23 11.08
N THR A 195 -3.95 -0.14 10.56
CA THR A 195 -2.90 0.78 10.11
C THR A 195 -2.75 0.84 8.60
N LEU A 196 -3.34 -0.10 7.87
CA LEU A 196 -3.44 -0.13 6.42
C LEU A 196 -4.74 0.53 5.96
N LYS A 197 -4.69 1.23 4.86
CA LYS A 197 -5.90 1.58 4.13
C LYS A 197 -6.29 0.41 3.24
N ILE A 198 -7.50 -0.11 3.42
CA ILE A 198 -8.01 -1.25 2.67
C ILE A 198 -8.97 -0.77 1.57
N ARG A 199 -8.80 -1.31 0.37
CA ARG A 199 -9.74 -1.18 -0.74
C ARG A 199 -10.16 -2.56 -1.21
N ASN A 200 -11.41 -2.88 -0.96
CA ASN A 200 -12.02 -4.15 -1.34
C ASN A 200 -12.23 -4.25 -2.85
N GLY A 201 -12.19 -5.47 -3.36
CA GLY A 201 -12.48 -5.78 -4.76
C GLY A 201 -13.97 -5.93 -5.03
N LYS A 202 -14.34 -5.72 -6.30
CA LYS A 202 -15.70 -5.91 -6.78
C LYS A 202 -15.68 -6.38 -8.22
N ILE A 203 -16.28 -7.52 -8.48
CA ILE A 203 -16.43 -8.08 -9.82
C ILE A 203 -17.81 -7.72 -10.34
N VAL A 204 -17.89 -7.08 -11.51
CA VAL A 204 -19.14 -6.85 -12.23
C VAL A 204 -19.24 -7.82 -13.39
N VAL A 205 -20.31 -8.63 -13.41
CA VAL A 205 -20.53 -9.62 -14.45
C VAL A 205 -21.19 -8.94 -15.66
N GLY A 206 -20.56 -9.08 -16.82
CA GLY A 206 -21.06 -8.63 -18.10
C GLY A 206 -21.91 -9.66 -18.84
N GLU A 207 -22.38 -9.27 -20.00
CA GLU A 207 -23.03 -10.18 -20.95
C GLU A 207 -21.99 -11.06 -21.67
#